data_f4517f849d23890f86ad456b51046273
#
_entry.id   f4517f849d23890f86ad456b51046273
#
_cell.length_a   1.000
_cell.length_b   1.000
_cell.length_c   1.000
_cell.angle_alpha   90.00
_cell.angle_beta   90.00
_cell.angle_gamma   90.00
#
_symmetry.space_group_name_H-M   'P 1'
#
loop_
_entity.id
_entity.type
_entity.pdbx_description
1 polymer ?
#
loop_
_entity_poly.entity_id
_entity_poly.type
_entity_poly.pdbx_seq_one_letter_code
_entity_poly.pdbx_strand_id
1 'polypeptide(L)'
;MTPYKDPDPEETQEWIESIEDALEEHGFERTRELLETLIDYAQSKGARLPFNTSTPFINTILPGQQPEYPGNREIERKIKSIIRWNAMAMVTKANKETPGIGGHISTYASAATLYEVAFNHIFKGANHPNGLDLVFFQGHASPGIYSRAYLEGRFNKDHLNNFRRELSKEGGLSSYPHPYLMPKFWQFATVSMVLGPIMAIYQARFMRYMIDRGFMHDTGRKVFAYLGDGEMDEPEAKGALTLASREELDNLVFVVNCNLQRLDGPVRGNSKVIQELEGAFRGAGWNVIKVIWGTDWDDLIESDSTGILLQRLEEIVDGDLLKYVVEGGAYLRKHFYGKYPELLKMVEHISDDKLAKMRLGGHDPLKMYASYNEAVNFKGKPTVILARTIKGYGLGEAG
;
A
#
# COMPACT_ATOMS: atom_id res chain seq x y z
N MET A 1 21.38 -14.82 16.25
CA MET A 1 21.45 -14.16 17.57
C MET A 1 21.11 -15.20 18.61
N THR A 2 21.89 -15.35 19.68
CA THR A 2 21.47 -16.12 20.86
C THR A 2 20.22 -15.45 21.40
N PRO A 3 19.14 -16.19 21.70
CA PRO A 3 17.95 -15.59 22.29
C PRO A 3 18.35 -14.84 23.57
N TYR A 4 17.95 -13.58 23.67
CA TYR A 4 18.13 -12.79 24.90
C TYR A 4 17.37 -13.51 26.00
N LYS A 5 18.07 -13.95 27.01
CA LYS A 5 17.44 -14.52 28.21
C LYS A 5 17.19 -13.34 29.14
N ASP A 6 15.93 -13.05 29.39
CA ASP A 6 15.52 -12.03 30.34
C ASP A 6 16.13 -12.29 31.71
N PRO A 7 16.92 -11.36 32.25
CA PRO A 7 17.54 -11.55 33.56
C PRO A 7 16.54 -11.40 34.73
N ASP A 8 15.43 -10.64 34.52
CA ASP A 8 14.39 -10.41 35.52
C ASP A 8 13.00 -10.35 34.84
N PRO A 9 12.36 -11.51 34.62
CA PRO A 9 11.05 -11.55 33.98
C PRO A 9 9.92 -10.88 34.79
N GLU A 10 10.04 -10.83 36.11
CA GLU A 10 9.04 -10.18 36.98
C GLU A 10 9.07 -8.67 36.78
N GLU A 11 10.25 -8.05 36.84
CA GLU A 11 10.40 -6.61 36.54
C GLU A 11 9.94 -6.26 35.11
N THR A 12 10.27 -7.09 34.13
CA THR A 12 9.82 -6.89 32.76
C THR A 12 8.29 -6.92 32.64
N GLN A 13 7.64 -7.84 33.36
CA GLN A 13 6.20 -7.93 33.37
C GLN A 13 5.53 -6.72 34.02
N GLU A 14 6.07 -6.21 35.13
CA GLU A 14 5.59 -4.99 35.79
C GLU A 14 5.64 -3.75 34.87
N TRP A 15 6.71 -3.64 34.05
CA TRP A 15 6.81 -2.58 33.05
C TRP A 15 5.76 -2.72 31.93
N ILE A 16 5.49 -3.95 31.48
CA ILE A 16 4.44 -4.22 30.47
C ILE A 16 3.08 -3.83 31.01
N GLU A 17 2.73 -4.26 32.24
CA GLU A 17 1.48 -3.93 32.91
C GLU A 17 1.30 -2.40 33.09
N SER A 18 2.38 -1.71 33.44
CA SER A 18 2.36 -0.23 33.53
C SER A 18 2.08 0.47 32.18
N ILE A 19 2.56 -0.11 31.08
CA ILE A 19 2.26 0.39 29.73
C ILE A 19 0.83 0.09 29.35
N GLU A 20 0.31 -1.10 29.70
CA GLU A 20 -1.09 -1.49 29.48
C GLU A 20 -2.03 -0.55 30.23
N ASP A 21 -1.78 -0.30 31.52
CA ASP A 21 -2.53 0.67 32.34
C ASP A 21 -2.52 2.07 31.71
N ALA A 22 -1.35 2.54 31.25
CA ALA A 22 -1.24 3.83 30.59
C ALA A 22 -2.04 3.89 29.28
N LEU A 23 -2.10 2.81 28.52
CA LEU A 23 -2.91 2.69 27.30
C LEU A 23 -4.40 2.73 27.61
N GLU A 24 -4.84 2.00 28.65
CA GLU A 24 -6.25 1.95 29.05
C GLU A 24 -6.74 3.27 29.65
N GLU A 25 -5.98 3.89 30.55
CA GLU A 25 -6.39 5.10 31.26
C GLU A 25 -6.24 6.38 30.43
N HIS A 26 -5.18 6.47 29.60
CA HIS A 26 -4.78 7.71 28.96
C HIS A 26 -4.77 7.66 27.43
N GLY A 27 -4.90 6.45 26.85
CA GLY A 27 -4.91 6.22 25.41
C GLY A 27 -3.53 6.31 24.73
N PHE A 28 -3.52 6.04 23.43
CA PHE A 28 -2.29 5.87 22.64
C PHE A 28 -1.39 7.12 22.61
N GLU A 29 -1.96 8.32 22.52
CA GLU A 29 -1.19 9.56 22.37
C GLU A 29 -0.33 9.83 23.65
N ARG A 30 -0.94 9.70 24.82
CA ARG A 30 -0.21 9.90 26.08
C ARG A 30 0.82 8.82 26.33
N THR A 31 0.49 7.58 26.04
CA THR A 31 1.44 6.46 26.20
C THR A 31 2.63 6.63 25.26
N ARG A 32 2.42 7.11 24.03
CA ARG A 32 3.51 7.44 23.11
C ARG A 32 4.44 8.50 23.68
N GLU A 33 3.88 9.64 24.18
CA GLU A 33 4.67 10.70 24.80
C GLU A 33 5.51 10.21 25.98
N LEU A 34 4.93 9.35 26.81
CA LEU A 34 5.65 8.73 27.93
C LEU A 34 6.83 7.89 27.46
N LEU A 35 6.62 7.01 26.48
CA LEU A 35 7.66 6.17 25.94
C LEU A 35 8.77 6.98 25.26
N GLU A 36 8.43 8.00 24.46
CA GLU A 36 9.39 8.93 23.85
C GLU A 36 10.24 9.62 24.94
N THR A 37 9.59 10.11 26.00
CA THR A 37 10.28 10.77 27.12
C THR A 37 11.24 9.82 27.84
N LEU A 38 10.83 8.57 28.09
CA LEU A 38 11.66 7.55 28.73
C LEU A 38 12.87 7.16 27.85
N ILE A 39 12.66 7.03 26.55
CA ILE A 39 13.72 6.75 25.58
C ILE A 39 14.75 7.88 25.56
N ASP A 40 14.30 9.13 25.44
CA ASP A 40 15.17 10.31 25.44
C ASP A 40 15.95 10.44 26.75
N TYR A 41 15.29 10.19 27.87
CA TYR A 41 15.94 10.18 29.18
C TYR A 41 17.04 9.10 29.26
N ALA A 42 16.73 7.87 28.86
CA ALA A 42 17.70 6.77 28.88
C ALA A 42 18.90 7.07 27.98
N GLN A 43 18.67 7.60 26.78
CA GLN A 43 19.73 8.02 25.85
C GLN A 43 20.58 9.17 26.44
N SER A 44 19.95 10.13 27.12
CA SER A 44 20.67 11.23 27.80
C SER A 44 21.60 10.73 28.92
N LYS A 45 21.31 9.54 29.47
CA LYS A 45 22.17 8.85 30.47
C LYS A 45 23.20 7.90 29.82
N GLY A 46 23.26 7.86 28.47
CA GLY A 46 24.24 7.08 27.74
C GLY A 46 23.78 5.65 27.41
N ALA A 47 22.54 5.31 27.66
CA ALA A 47 21.98 4.03 27.23
C ALA A 47 22.00 3.94 25.68
N ARG A 48 22.61 2.88 25.15
CA ARG A 48 22.60 2.57 23.73
C ARG A 48 21.41 1.65 23.47
N LEU A 49 20.26 2.25 23.18
CA LEU A 49 19.08 1.49 22.83
C LEU A 49 19.25 0.88 21.44
N PRO A 50 18.82 -0.36 21.22
CA PRO A 50 18.76 -0.91 19.87
C PRO A 50 17.79 -0.06 19.06
N PHE A 51 18.30 0.59 18.01
CA PHE A 51 17.49 1.38 17.10
C PHE A 51 16.89 0.45 16.05
N ASN A 52 15.59 0.21 16.13
CA ASN A 52 14.85 -0.46 15.07
C ASN A 52 14.12 0.58 14.24
N THR A 53 14.42 0.64 12.95
CA THR A 53 13.78 1.58 12.01
C THR A 53 12.38 1.13 11.57
N SER A 54 12.01 -0.09 11.87
CA SER A 54 10.74 -0.69 11.49
C SER A 54 9.96 -1.17 12.70
N THR A 55 8.65 -1.07 12.62
CA THR A 55 7.70 -1.61 13.60
C THR A 55 7.40 -3.09 13.29
N PRO A 56 6.77 -3.86 14.19
CA PRO A 56 6.40 -5.24 13.95
C PRO A 56 5.71 -5.47 12.60
N PHE A 57 5.88 -6.66 12.00
CA PHE A 57 5.37 -6.98 10.67
C PHE A 57 3.85 -7.26 10.66
N ILE A 58 3.10 -6.30 11.19
CA ILE A 58 1.64 -6.26 11.23
C ILE A 58 1.12 -4.94 10.64
N ASN A 59 -0.21 -4.83 10.54
CA ASN A 59 -0.84 -3.59 10.10
C ASN A 59 -0.64 -2.46 11.11
N THR A 60 -0.44 -1.24 10.62
CA THR A 60 -0.32 -0.05 11.48
C THR A 60 -1.64 0.28 12.18
N ILE A 61 -2.77 0.12 11.47
CA ILE A 61 -4.11 0.39 12.01
C ILE A 61 -4.73 -0.93 12.44
N LEU A 62 -4.95 -1.09 13.73
CA LEU A 62 -5.53 -2.29 14.32
C LEU A 62 -7.04 -2.37 14.04
N PRO A 63 -7.67 -3.57 14.12
CA PRO A 63 -9.09 -3.75 13.81
C PRO A 63 -10.01 -2.79 14.56
N GLY A 64 -9.80 -2.59 15.86
CA GLY A 64 -10.60 -1.69 16.70
C GLY A 64 -10.45 -0.19 16.40
N GLN A 65 -9.45 0.19 15.58
CA GLN A 65 -9.18 1.58 15.19
C GLN A 65 -9.73 1.91 13.78
N GLN A 66 -10.27 0.91 13.08
CA GLN A 66 -10.73 1.08 11.70
C GLN A 66 -12.08 1.78 11.65
N PRO A 67 -12.24 2.82 10.82
CA PRO A 67 -13.54 3.43 10.60
C PRO A 67 -14.50 2.47 9.88
N GLU A 68 -15.80 2.67 10.07
CA GLU A 68 -16.82 1.94 9.33
C GLU A 68 -16.65 2.15 7.82
N TYR A 69 -16.77 1.06 7.06
CA TYR A 69 -16.65 1.12 5.60
C TYR A 69 -17.94 1.71 4.98
N PRO A 70 -17.86 2.82 4.24
CA PRO A 70 -19.06 3.55 3.80
C PRO A 70 -19.74 2.93 2.58
N GLY A 71 -19.12 1.94 1.91
CA GLY A 71 -19.57 1.41 0.63
C GLY A 71 -20.30 0.07 0.70
N ASN A 72 -20.89 -0.32 -0.43
CA ASN A 72 -21.47 -1.65 -0.61
C ASN A 72 -20.42 -2.60 -1.19
N ARG A 73 -19.82 -3.41 -0.34
CA ARG A 73 -18.72 -4.35 -0.69
C ARG A 73 -19.09 -5.34 -1.80
N GLU A 74 -20.35 -5.77 -1.90
CA GLU A 74 -20.77 -6.70 -2.94
C GLU A 74 -20.81 -6.03 -4.31
N ILE A 75 -21.41 -4.84 -4.39
CA ILE A 75 -21.48 -4.05 -5.64
C ILE A 75 -20.06 -3.67 -6.09
N GLU A 76 -19.25 -3.16 -5.20
CA GLU A 76 -17.88 -2.74 -5.51
C GLU A 76 -16.98 -3.90 -5.95
N ARG A 77 -17.16 -5.08 -5.35
CA ARG A 77 -16.50 -6.30 -5.82
C ARG A 77 -16.88 -6.65 -7.26
N LYS A 78 -18.16 -6.52 -7.62
CA LYS A 78 -18.63 -6.74 -8.99
C LYS A 78 -18.03 -5.72 -9.96
N ILE A 79 -18.05 -4.44 -9.59
CA ILE A 79 -17.47 -3.36 -10.41
C ILE A 79 -15.97 -3.60 -10.63
N LYS A 80 -15.21 -3.83 -9.56
CA LYS A 80 -13.80 -4.15 -9.63
C LYS A 80 -13.49 -5.35 -10.54
N SER A 81 -14.30 -6.39 -10.46
CA SER A 81 -14.16 -7.58 -11.30
C SER A 81 -14.40 -7.29 -12.77
N ILE A 82 -15.41 -6.47 -13.09
CA ILE A 82 -15.69 -6.04 -14.46
C ILE A 82 -14.57 -5.17 -15.02
N ILE A 83 -14.05 -4.22 -14.23
CA ILE A 83 -12.93 -3.37 -14.65
C ILE A 83 -11.69 -4.23 -14.94
N ARG A 84 -11.34 -5.16 -14.04
CA ARG A 84 -10.20 -6.07 -14.23
C ARG A 84 -10.38 -6.92 -15.50
N TRP A 85 -11.58 -7.47 -15.70
CA TRP A 85 -11.90 -8.24 -16.90
C TRP A 85 -11.74 -7.41 -18.18
N ASN A 86 -12.30 -6.22 -18.22
CA ASN A 86 -12.21 -5.34 -19.39
C ASN A 86 -10.76 -4.93 -19.69
N ALA A 87 -9.97 -4.66 -18.64
CA ALA A 87 -8.53 -4.36 -18.79
C ALA A 87 -7.77 -5.53 -19.40
N MET A 88 -8.02 -6.75 -18.91
CA MET A 88 -7.41 -7.97 -19.45
C MET A 88 -7.86 -8.21 -20.91
N ALA A 89 -9.15 -8.11 -21.19
CA ALA A 89 -9.70 -8.31 -22.53
C ALA A 89 -9.13 -7.30 -23.54
N MET A 90 -8.99 -6.02 -23.14
CA MET A 90 -8.40 -4.96 -23.97
C MET A 90 -6.95 -5.28 -24.35
N VAL A 91 -6.10 -5.61 -23.37
CA VAL A 91 -4.69 -5.94 -23.58
C VAL A 91 -4.54 -7.20 -24.40
N THR A 92 -5.29 -8.27 -24.06
CA THR A 92 -5.23 -9.54 -24.77
C THR A 92 -5.68 -9.42 -26.23
N LYS A 93 -6.77 -8.68 -26.46
CA LYS A 93 -7.27 -8.41 -27.83
C LYS A 93 -6.24 -7.65 -28.66
N ALA A 94 -5.67 -6.58 -28.11
CA ALA A 94 -4.66 -5.77 -28.79
C ALA A 94 -3.44 -6.61 -29.21
N ASN A 95 -2.95 -7.49 -28.34
CA ASN A 95 -1.81 -8.39 -28.64
C ASN A 95 -2.17 -9.51 -29.62
N LYS A 96 -3.43 -9.98 -29.64
CA LYS A 96 -3.90 -10.97 -30.62
C LYS A 96 -3.96 -10.37 -32.03
N GLU A 97 -4.41 -9.12 -32.14
CA GLU A 97 -4.53 -8.41 -33.42
C GLU A 97 -3.17 -7.88 -33.92
N THR A 98 -2.31 -7.44 -33.01
CA THR A 98 -0.97 -6.91 -33.30
C THR A 98 0.03 -7.51 -32.35
N PRO A 99 0.64 -8.65 -32.70
CA PRO A 99 1.65 -9.31 -31.84
C PRO A 99 2.78 -8.34 -31.46
N GLY A 100 3.08 -8.28 -30.17
CA GLY A 100 4.14 -7.42 -29.65
C GLY A 100 3.73 -5.97 -29.36
N ILE A 101 2.46 -5.58 -29.54
CA ILE A 101 2.00 -4.24 -29.15
C ILE A 101 2.18 -4.01 -27.65
N GLY A 102 2.17 -5.08 -26.86
CA GLY A 102 2.42 -5.04 -25.43
C GLY A 102 1.23 -4.56 -24.61
N GLY A 103 1.54 -4.03 -23.43
CA GLY A 103 0.57 -3.65 -22.39
C GLY A 103 0.78 -4.50 -21.14
N HIS A 104 0.51 -3.91 -19.97
CA HIS A 104 0.69 -4.56 -18.68
C HIS A 104 -0.65 -4.75 -18.00
N ILE A 105 -0.93 -5.96 -17.52
CA ILE A 105 -2.17 -6.28 -16.84
C ILE A 105 -1.94 -6.62 -15.36
N SER A 106 -0.82 -7.28 -15.05
CA SER A 106 -0.53 -7.79 -13.71
C SER A 106 -0.40 -6.68 -12.67
N THR A 107 0.15 -5.51 -13.04
CA THR A 107 0.26 -4.34 -12.15
C THR A 107 -1.11 -3.83 -11.73
N TYR A 108 -2.03 -3.63 -12.69
CA TYR A 108 -3.39 -3.22 -12.34
C TYR A 108 -4.10 -4.30 -11.53
N ALA A 109 -3.96 -5.56 -11.90
CA ALA A 109 -4.60 -6.66 -11.19
C ALA A 109 -4.19 -6.70 -9.71
N SER A 110 -2.90 -6.48 -9.42
CA SER A 110 -2.42 -6.38 -8.03
C SER A 110 -2.94 -5.13 -7.31
N ALA A 111 -3.01 -3.99 -7.99
CA ALA A 111 -3.42 -2.71 -7.42
C ALA A 111 -4.93 -2.42 -7.51
N ALA A 112 -5.74 -3.35 -8.04
CA ALA A 112 -7.15 -3.10 -8.32
C ALA A 112 -7.93 -2.63 -7.09
N THR A 113 -7.71 -3.21 -5.91
CA THR A 113 -8.39 -2.79 -4.67
C THR A 113 -7.91 -1.41 -4.23
N LEU A 114 -6.61 -1.12 -4.38
CA LEU A 114 -6.05 0.19 -4.06
C LEU A 114 -6.75 1.31 -4.84
N TYR A 115 -6.89 1.13 -6.15
CA TYR A 115 -7.57 2.10 -7.01
C TYR A 115 -9.08 2.17 -6.74
N GLU A 116 -9.76 1.01 -6.62
CA GLU A 116 -11.21 0.99 -6.44
C GLU A 116 -11.66 1.72 -5.18
N VAL A 117 -11.01 1.45 -4.05
CA VAL A 117 -11.33 2.13 -2.79
C VAL A 117 -11.07 3.63 -2.89
N ALA A 118 -9.96 4.03 -3.52
CA ALA A 118 -9.62 5.43 -3.69
C ALA A 118 -10.62 6.16 -4.61
N PHE A 119 -10.99 5.57 -5.75
CA PHE A 119 -11.98 6.15 -6.66
C PHE A 119 -13.38 6.24 -6.04
N ASN A 120 -13.76 5.23 -5.26
CA ASN A 120 -15.13 5.16 -4.73
C ASN A 120 -15.32 6.07 -3.51
N HIS A 121 -14.28 6.27 -2.67
CA HIS A 121 -14.46 6.85 -1.35
C HIS A 121 -13.50 7.99 -0.99
N ILE A 122 -12.42 8.20 -1.75
CA ILE A 122 -11.33 9.09 -1.34
C ILE A 122 -11.13 10.24 -2.31
N PHE A 123 -10.94 9.94 -3.61
CA PHE A 123 -10.62 10.95 -4.60
C PHE A 123 -11.74 11.98 -4.78
N LYS A 124 -11.38 13.24 -4.69
CA LYS A 124 -12.26 14.35 -5.05
C LYS A 124 -12.20 14.58 -6.57
N GLY A 125 -13.35 14.45 -7.23
CA GLY A 125 -13.47 14.70 -8.67
C GLY A 125 -13.57 16.19 -9.02
N ALA A 126 -13.64 16.50 -10.31
CA ALA A 126 -13.66 17.87 -10.81
C ALA A 126 -14.84 18.72 -10.29
N ASN A 127 -15.96 18.10 -9.98
CA ASN A 127 -17.17 18.78 -9.49
C ASN A 127 -17.23 18.83 -7.93
N HIS A 128 -16.19 18.38 -7.23
CA HIS A 128 -16.18 18.43 -5.78
C HIS A 128 -16.03 19.88 -5.29
N PRO A 129 -16.78 20.33 -4.24
CA PRO A 129 -16.71 21.70 -3.74
C PRO A 129 -15.31 22.16 -3.34
N ASN A 130 -14.52 21.22 -2.82
CA ASN A 130 -13.12 21.47 -2.42
C ASN A 130 -12.10 21.32 -3.57
N GLY A 131 -12.59 21.17 -4.80
CA GLY A 131 -11.73 21.01 -5.98
C GLY A 131 -11.21 19.60 -6.19
N LEU A 132 -10.58 19.40 -7.33
CA LEU A 132 -10.07 18.11 -7.82
C LEU A 132 -8.76 17.73 -7.12
N ASP A 133 -8.64 16.52 -6.61
CA ASP A 133 -7.36 15.95 -6.21
C ASP A 133 -6.47 15.64 -7.41
N LEU A 134 -5.17 15.63 -7.20
CA LEU A 134 -4.18 15.37 -8.22
C LEU A 134 -3.62 13.96 -8.06
N VAL A 135 -3.64 13.17 -9.14
CA VAL A 135 -3.26 11.75 -9.05
C VAL A 135 -2.20 11.41 -10.09
N PHE A 136 -1.04 10.98 -9.61
CA PHE A 136 -0.01 10.34 -10.41
C PHE A 136 -0.30 8.83 -10.45
N PHE A 137 -0.96 8.39 -11.50
CA PHE A 137 -1.26 6.97 -11.68
C PHE A 137 0.01 6.21 -12.10
N GLN A 138 0.25 5.03 -11.52
CA GLN A 138 1.34 4.17 -12.00
C GLN A 138 1.13 3.82 -13.48
N GLY A 139 2.12 4.08 -14.32
CA GLY A 139 2.00 3.94 -15.77
C GLY A 139 1.53 2.56 -16.21
N HIS A 140 2.06 1.51 -15.58
CA HIS A 140 1.69 0.12 -15.87
C HIS A 140 0.26 -0.26 -15.47
N ALA A 141 -0.42 0.55 -14.64
CA ALA A 141 -1.82 0.35 -14.26
C ALA A 141 -2.82 0.99 -15.24
N SER A 142 -2.37 1.72 -16.26
CA SER A 142 -3.22 2.45 -17.20
C SER A 142 -4.36 1.62 -17.83
N PRO A 143 -4.22 0.32 -18.16
CA PRO A 143 -5.33 -0.47 -18.69
C PRO A 143 -6.55 -0.51 -17.77
N GLY A 144 -6.36 -0.60 -16.46
CA GLY A 144 -7.45 -0.57 -15.50
C GLY A 144 -8.11 0.81 -15.41
N ILE A 145 -7.32 1.88 -15.47
CA ILE A 145 -7.86 3.25 -15.46
C ILE A 145 -8.70 3.52 -16.70
N TYR A 146 -8.26 3.07 -17.89
CA TYR A 146 -9.05 3.15 -19.12
C TYR A 146 -10.35 2.33 -19.02
N SER A 147 -10.27 1.12 -18.47
CA SER A 147 -11.45 0.26 -18.28
C SER A 147 -12.47 0.88 -17.33
N ARG A 148 -12.01 1.52 -16.25
CA ARG A 148 -12.89 2.27 -15.35
C ARG A 148 -13.54 3.45 -16.06
N ALA A 149 -12.76 4.25 -16.77
CA ALA A 149 -13.27 5.39 -17.55
C ALA A 149 -14.28 4.98 -18.63
N TYR A 150 -14.14 3.79 -19.19
CA TYR A 150 -15.12 3.20 -20.09
C TYR A 150 -16.46 2.92 -19.39
N LEU A 151 -16.43 2.31 -18.19
CA LEU A 151 -17.65 2.08 -17.40
C LEU A 151 -18.31 3.39 -16.94
N GLU A 152 -17.53 4.43 -16.73
CA GLU A 152 -18.00 5.79 -16.39
C GLU A 152 -18.55 6.55 -17.63
N GLY A 153 -18.53 5.95 -18.82
CA GLY A 153 -19.01 6.58 -20.06
C GLY A 153 -18.06 7.64 -20.65
N ARG A 154 -16.83 7.76 -20.15
CA ARG A 154 -15.82 8.71 -20.67
C ARG A 154 -15.16 8.22 -21.94
N PHE A 155 -15.14 6.92 -22.17
CA PHE A 155 -14.67 6.26 -23.39
C PHE A 155 -15.74 5.35 -23.94
N ASN A 156 -15.67 5.07 -25.24
CA ASN A 156 -16.48 4.08 -25.92
C ASN A 156 -15.65 2.84 -26.27
N LYS A 157 -16.30 1.85 -26.90
CA LYS A 157 -15.65 0.59 -27.28
C LYS A 157 -14.52 0.79 -28.30
N ASP A 158 -14.62 1.79 -29.19
CA ASP A 158 -13.60 2.03 -30.21
C ASP A 158 -12.31 2.58 -29.60
N HIS A 159 -12.42 3.41 -28.58
CA HIS A 159 -11.25 3.83 -27.79
C HIS A 159 -10.51 2.61 -27.18
N LEU A 160 -11.23 1.66 -26.58
CA LEU A 160 -10.62 0.46 -26.02
C LEU A 160 -10.03 -0.45 -27.09
N ASN A 161 -10.65 -0.57 -28.26
CA ASN A 161 -10.12 -1.33 -29.40
C ASN A 161 -8.83 -0.71 -29.94
N ASN A 162 -8.65 0.61 -29.80
CA ASN A 162 -7.47 1.35 -30.20
C ASN A 162 -6.47 1.55 -29.03
N PHE A 163 -6.39 0.61 -28.09
CA PHE A 163 -5.41 0.61 -27.03
C PHE A 163 -3.98 0.56 -27.61
N ARG A 164 -3.12 1.50 -27.18
CA ARG A 164 -1.74 1.71 -27.66
C ARG A 164 -1.66 2.07 -29.18
N ARG A 165 -2.74 2.63 -29.69
CA ARG A 165 -2.81 3.16 -31.06
C ARG A 165 -3.18 4.63 -31.03
N GLU A 166 -2.35 5.43 -30.39
CA GLU A 166 -2.56 6.85 -30.06
C GLU A 166 -2.85 7.70 -31.28
N LEU A 167 -2.28 7.33 -32.43
CA LEU A 167 -2.41 8.06 -33.72
C LEU A 167 -3.58 7.58 -34.56
N SER A 168 -4.46 6.72 -34.04
CA SER A 168 -5.66 6.29 -34.76
C SER A 168 -6.58 7.47 -35.06
N LYS A 169 -7.09 7.54 -36.29
CA LYS A 169 -8.03 8.61 -36.72
C LYS A 169 -9.33 8.63 -35.90
N GLU A 170 -9.72 7.48 -35.36
CA GLU A 170 -10.94 7.28 -34.58
C GLU A 170 -10.73 7.58 -33.08
N GLY A 171 -9.53 8.03 -32.72
CA GLY A 171 -9.10 8.20 -31.34
C GLY A 171 -8.54 6.93 -30.75
N GLY A 172 -7.37 7.01 -30.13
CA GLY A 172 -6.68 5.88 -29.47
C GLY A 172 -6.30 6.21 -28.06
N LEU A 173 -6.07 5.14 -27.26
CA LEU A 173 -5.59 5.26 -25.89
C LEU A 173 -4.08 5.24 -25.88
N SER A 174 -3.46 6.16 -25.16
CA SER A 174 -2.01 6.21 -25.03
C SER A 174 -1.47 4.96 -24.29
N SER A 175 -0.25 4.58 -24.63
CA SER A 175 0.44 3.42 -24.03
C SER A 175 0.55 3.54 -22.51
N TYR A 176 0.76 4.78 -22.05
CA TYR A 176 0.90 5.16 -20.64
C TYR A 176 0.24 6.52 -20.41
N PRO A 177 0.06 6.97 -19.16
CA PRO A 177 -0.41 8.32 -18.87
C PRO A 177 0.42 9.38 -19.59
N HIS A 178 -0.19 10.11 -20.51
CA HIS A 178 0.49 11.06 -21.36
C HIS A 178 -0.40 12.30 -21.62
N PRO A 179 -0.26 13.37 -20.85
CA PRO A 179 -1.11 14.58 -20.95
C PRO A 179 -1.06 15.24 -22.32
N TYR A 180 0.06 15.15 -23.04
CA TYR A 180 0.18 15.73 -24.36
C TYR A 180 -0.67 14.98 -25.41
N LEU A 181 -0.73 13.65 -25.35
CA LEU A 181 -1.53 12.83 -26.25
C LEU A 181 -3.01 12.80 -25.84
N MET A 182 -3.29 12.84 -24.53
CA MET A 182 -4.65 12.79 -24.00
C MET A 182 -4.89 13.90 -22.95
N PRO A 183 -4.87 15.18 -23.36
CA PRO A 183 -4.86 16.35 -22.45
C PRO A 183 -6.15 16.50 -21.63
N LYS A 184 -7.27 15.93 -22.10
CA LYS A 184 -8.55 15.95 -21.39
C LYS A 184 -8.73 14.80 -20.40
N PHE A 185 -7.74 13.87 -20.36
CA PHE A 185 -7.83 12.67 -19.55
C PHE A 185 -6.72 12.55 -18.52
N TRP A 186 -5.46 12.66 -18.94
CA TRP A 186 -4.31 12.53 -18.06
C TRP A 186 -3.84 13.89 -17.55
N GLN A 187 -3.62 13.98 -16.22
CA GLN A 187 -3.07 15.18 -15.60
C GLN A 187 -1.53 15.19 -15.65
N PHE A 188 -0.92 14.02 -15.46
CA PHE A 188 0.54 13.88 -15.36
C PHE A 188 1.05 12.74 -16.23
N ALA A 189 2.27 12.90 -16.71
CA ALA A 189 3.00 11.84 -17.40
C ALA A 189 3.69 10.94 -16.35
N THR A 190 3.45 9.64 -16.45
CA THR A 190 4.07 8.61 -15.56
C THR A 190 4.66 7.47 -16.39
N VAL A 191 5.22 7.82 -17.55
CA VAL A 191 5.83 6.85 -18.47
C VAL A 191 7.14 6.30 -17.90
N SER A 192 7.95 7.17 -17.31
CA SER A 192 9.17 6.77 -16.62
C SER A 192 8.83 6.43 -15.16
N MET A 193 9.14 5.22 -14.73
CA MET A 193 8.83 4.72 -13.40
C MET A 193 9.45 5.56 -12.29
N VAL A 194 10.61 6.15 -12.48
CA VAL A 194 11.34 6.86 -11.42
C VAL A 194 10.91 8.30 -11.21
N LEU A 195 10.23 8.92 -12.18
CA LEU A 195 9.88 10.36 -12.13
C LEU A 195 8.58 10.65 -11.38
N GLY A 196 7.68 9.67 -11.28
CA GLY A 196 6.39 9.83 -10.58
C GLY A 196 6.54 10.35 -9.15
N PRO A 197 7.34 9.70 -8.29
CA PRO A 197 7.54 10.10 -6.90
C PRO A 197 8.06 11.53 -6.75
N ILE A 198 9.15 11.85 -7.44
CA ILE A 198 9.78 13.18 -7.33
C ILE A 198 8.86 14.28 -7.88
N MET A 199 8.18 14.03 -8.99
CA MET A 199 7.22 14.99 -9.57
C MET A 199 6.04 15.24 -8.63
N ALA A 200 5.53 14.21 -7.95
CA ALA A 200 4.44 14.35 -6.99
C ALA A 200 4.85 15.19 -5.78
N ILE A 201 6.08 15.01 -5.27
CA ILE A 201 6.64 15.84 -4.19
C ILE A 201 6.69 17.30 -4.62
N TYR A 202 7.26 17.60 -5.80
CA TYR A 202 7.34 18.98 -6.30
C TYR A 202 5.97 19.56 -6.62
N GLN A 203 5.00 18.74 -7.06
CA GLN A 203 3.62 19.19 -7.28
C GLN A 203 2.94 19.57 -5.96
N ALA A 204 3.07 18.75 -4.93
CA ALA A 204 2.53 19.03 -3.60
C ALA A 204 3.16 20.29 -3.00
N ARG A 205 4.48 20.44 -3.15
CA ARG A 205 5.24 21.62 -2.75
C ARG A 205 4.76 22.88 -3.48
N PHE A 206 4.58 22.80 -4.80
CA PHE A 206 4.10 23.93 -5.60
C PHE A 206 2.67 24.35 -5.19
N MET A 207 1.80 23.39 -4.90
CA MET A 207 0.46 23.71 -4.38
C MET A 207 0.54 24.45 -3.05
N ARG A 208 1.38 24.02 -2.11
CA ARG A 208 1.60 24.72 -0.84
C ARG A 208 2.14 26.13 -1.07
N TYR A 209 3.12 26.29 -1.94
CA TYR A 209 3.63 27.61 -2.34
C TYR A 209 2.52 28.53 -2.87
N MET A 210 1.64 28.03 -3.74
CA MET A 210 0.53 28.84 -4.29
C MET A 210 -0.47 29.26 -3.20
N ILE A 211 -0.73 28.40 -2.22
CA ILE A 211 -1.58 28.69 -1.07
C ILE A 211 -0.93 29.74 -0.18
N ASP A 212 0.33 29.54 0.20
CA ASP A 212 1.08 30.45 1.10
C ASP A 212 1.27 31.84 0.51
N ARG A 213 1.34 31.93 -0.83
CA ARG A 213 1.38 33.20 -1.56
C ARG A 213 0.02 33.84 -1.81
N GLY A 214 -1.07 33.20 -1.38
CA GLY A 214 -2.43 33.69 -1.60
C GLY A 214 -2.95 33.59 -3.04
N PHE A 215 -2.25 32.85 -3.92
CA PHE A 215 -2.70 32.62 -5.30
C PHE A 215 -3.75 31.52 -5.40
N MET A 216 -3.87 30.69 -4.38
CA MET A 216 -4.84 29.60 -4.30
C MET A 216 -5.36 29.47 -2.88
N HIS A 217 -6.65 29.17 -2.72
CA HIS A 217 -7.23 28.86 -1.41
C HIS A 217 -6.87 27.43 -1.00
N ASP A 218 -6.58 27.23 0.28
CA ASP A 218 -6.47 25.89 0.84
C ASP A 218 -7.86 25.24 0.96
N THR A 219 -8.13 24.27 0.14
CA THR A 219 -9.38 23.51 0.11
C THR A 219 -9.18 22.06 0.58
N GLY A 220 -8.01 21.75 1.14
CA GLY A 220 -7.65 20.40 1.58
C GLY A 220 -7.51 19.39 0.43
N ARG A 221 -7.11 19.86 -0.76
CA ARG A 221 -6.80 19.00 -1.92
C ARG A 221 -5.53 18.21 -1.65
N LYS A 222 -5.51 16.98 -2.12
CA LYS A 222 -4.36 16.09 -1.96
C LYS A 222 -3.69 15.80 -3.31
N VAL A 223 -2.41 15.44 -3.22
CA VAL A 223 -1.62 14.86 -4.31
C VAL A 223 -1.38 13.39 -3.96
N PHE A 224 -1.84 12.49 -4.80
CA PHE A 224 -1.61 11.06 -4.65
C PHE A 224 -0.60 10.58 -5.68
N ALA A 225 0.31 9.69 -5.28
CA ALA A 225 1.20 8.99 -6.21
C ALA A 225 1.15 7.49 -5.97
N TYR A 226 0.81 6.74 -7.02
CA TYR A 226 0.79 5.27 -7.01
C TYR A 226 2.09 4.75 -7.58
N LEU A 227 2.78 3.96 -6.79
CA LEU A 227 4.16 3.53 -7.03
C LEU A 227 4.26 2.00 -6.89
N GLY A 228 5.24 1.41 -7.54
CA GLY A 228 5.65 0.03 -7.30
C GLY A 228 6.78 -0.04 -6.27
N ASP A 229 6.87 -1.17 -5.56
CA ASP A 229 7.99 -1.44 -4.65
C ASP A 229 9.34 -1.43 -5.37
N GLY A 230 9.42 -2.03 -6.57
CA GLY A 230 10.61 -1.97 -7.42
C GLY A 230 10.94 -0.58 -7.94
N GLU A 231 9.96 0.31 -8.12
CA GLU A 231 10.18 1.71 -8.48
C GLU A 231 10.88 2.49 -7.35
N MET A 232 10.63 2.09 -6.10
CA MET A 232 11.26 2.70 -4.93
C MET A 232 12.73 2.27 -4.74
N ASP A 233 13.27 1.34 -5.53
CA ASP A 233 14.69 1.01 -5.51
C ASP A 233 15.56 2.08 -6.16
N GLU A 234 14.99 2.85 -7.09
CA GLU A 234 15.71 3.85 -7.86
C GLU A 234 16.10 5.05 -6.98
N PRO A 235 17.32 5.57 -7.15
CA PRO A 235 17.82 6.72 -6.37
C PRO A 235 16.93 7.95 -6.49
N GLU A 236 16.40 8.23 -7.68
CA GLU A 236 15.55 9.38 -7.96
C GLU A 236 14.23 9.30 -7.20
N ALA A 237 13.66 8.09 -7.03
CA ALA A 237 12.44 7.89 -6.26
C ALA A 237 12.61 8.25 -4.78
N LYS A 238 13.82 8.05 -4.23
CA LYS A 238 14.17 8.33 -2.83
C LYS A 238 14.76 9.73 -2.62
N GLY A 239 15.25 10.37 -3.68
CA GLY A 239 16.09 11.56 -3.58
C GLY A 239 15.44 12.79 -2.96
N ALA A 240 14.12 12.89 -2.95
CA ALA A 240 13.39 14.05 -2.42
C ALA A 240 12.52 13.75 -1.19
N LEU A 241 12.62 12.56 -0.58
CA LEU A 241 11.78 12.18 0.55
C LEU A 241 11.94 13.12 1.74
N THR A 242 13.17 13.49 2.09
CA THR A 242 13.47 14.43 3.19
C THR A 242 13.01 15.85 2.90
N LEU A 243 12.91 16.26 1.63
CA LEU A 243 12.34 17.53 1.25
C LEU A 243 10.86 17.59 1.61
N ALA A 244 10.11 16.55 1.31
CA ALA A 244 8.69 16.50 1.57
C ALA A 244 8.34 16.61 3.07
N SER A 245 9.09 15.92 3.94
CA SER A 245 8.88 15.99 5.38
C SER A 245 9.35 17.32 5.99
N ARG A 246 10.48 17.85 5.53
CA ARG A 246 11.00 19.15 5.99
C ARG A 246 10.06 20.31 5.70
N GLU A 247 9.31 20.23 4.59
CA GLU A 247 8.30 21.21 4.21
C GLU A 247 6.87 20.81 4.66
N GLU A 248 6.76 19.79 5.52
CA GLU A 248 5.50 19.35 6.13
C GLU A 248 4.37 19.16 5.11
N LEU A 249 4.68 18.50 3.96
CA LEU A 249 3.73 18.35 2.86
C LEU A 249 2.62 17.32 3.21
N ASP A 250 1.75 17.66 4.15
CA ASP A 250 0.62 16.83 4.55
C ASP A 250 -0.49 16.70 3.48
N ASN A 251 -0.34 17.43 2.38
CA ASN A 251 -1.15 17.29 1.18
C ASN A 251 -0.63 16.21 0.22
N LEU A 252 0.42 15.45 0.57
CA LEU A 252 1.03 14.40 -0.24
C LEU A 252 0.79 13.01 0.35
N VAL A 253 0.28 12.10 -0.46
CA VAL A 253 0.07 10.68 -0.12
C VAL A 253 0.71 9.79 -1.17
N PHE A 254 1.67 8.96 -0.76
CA PHE A 254 2.19 7.88 -1.58
C PHE A 254 1.46 6.58 -1.28
N VAL A 255 1.16 5.79 -2.32
CA VAL A 255 0.58 4.45 -2.21
C VAL A 255 1.49 3.47 -2.94
N VAL A 256 2.27 2.73 -2.18
CA VAL A 256 3.22 1.76 -2.72
C VAL A 256 2.57 0.38 -2.82
N ASN A 257 2.46 -0.11 -4.04
CA ASN A 257 1.96 -1.46 -4.35
C ASN A 257 3.10 -2.46 -4.15
N CYS A 258 3.20 -3.03 -2.94
CA CYS A 258 4.24 -3.98 -2.56
C CYS A 258 3.85 -5.41 -2.97
N ASN A 259 4.08 -5.74 -4.23
CA ASN A 259 3.79 -7.07 -4.78
C ASN A 259 5.00 -8.03 -4.78
N LEU A 260 6.12 -7.60 -4.23
CA LEU A 260 7.36 -8.35 -4.03
C LEU A 260 8.02 -8.83 -5.35
N GLN A 261 7.67 -8.21 -6.48
CA GLN A 261 8.22 -8.57 -7.78
C GLN A 261 8.67 -7.34 -8.56
N ARG A 262 9.88 -7.40 -9.09
CA ARG A 262 10.44 -6.45 -10.04
C ARG A 262 10.08 -6.84 -11.48
N LEU A 263 10.48 -6.02 -12.46
CA LEU A 263 10.25 -6.31 -13.88
C LEU A 263 10.96 -7.59 -14.35
N ASP A 264 12.15 -7.84 -13.84
CA ASP A 264 13.07 -8.90 -14.20
C ASP A 264 13.05 -10.11 -13.25
N GLY A 265 12.13 -10.15 -12.29
CA GLY A 265 11.96 -11.26 -11.38
C GLY A 265 11.56 -10.88 -9.96
N PRO A 266 11.55 -11.86 -9.04
CA PRO A 266 11.23 -11.60 -7.65
C PRO A 266 12.26 -10.68 -6.97
N VAL A 267 11.80 -9.95 -5.96
CA VAL A 267 12.70 -9.21 -5.06
C VAL A 267 13.70 -10.20 -4.45
N ARG A 268 14.98 -9.89 -4.59
CA ARG A 268 16.06 -10.76 -4.07
C ARG A 268 16.50 -10.24 -2.71
N GLY A 269 16.72 -11.15 -1.78
CA GLY A 269 17.34 -10.84 -0.49
C GLY A 269 16.74 -11.64 0.67
N ASN A 270 17.43 -11.60 1.78
CA ASN A 270 17.02 -12.19 3.06
C ASN A 270 16.30 -11.14 3.94
N SER A 271 15.53 -10.25 3.31
CA SER A 271 14.86 -9.14 3.99
C SER A 271 13.38 -9.06 3.59
N LYS A 272 12.70 -8.10 4.14
CA LYS A 272 11.32 -7.73 3.81
C LYS A 272 11.32 -6.32 3.23
N VAL A 273 10.96 -6.17 1.96
CA VAL A 273 10.96 -4.87 1.27
C VAL A 273 10.06 -3.85 1.96
N ILE A 274 8.94 -4.28 2.55
CA ILE A 274 8.05 -3.40 3.31
C ILE A 274 8.76 -2.82 4.54
N GLN A 275 9.55 -3.63 5.26
CA GLN A 275 10.33 -3.17 6.42
C GLN A 275 11.46 -2.23 6.00
N GLU A 276 12.13 -2.51 4.89
CA GLU A 276 13.16 -1.63 4.33
C GLU A 276 12.58 -0.27 3.92
N LEU A 277 11.44 -0.29 3.23
CA LEU A 277 10.74 0.94 2.84
C LEU A 277 10.21 1.70 4.07
N GLU A 278 9.64 1.00 5.05
CA GLU A 278 9.24 1.62 6.32
C GLU A 278 10.39 2.37 6.95
N GLY A 279 11.56 1.70 7.09
CA GLY A 279 12.75 2.31 7.66
C GLY A 279 13.21 3.55 6.88
N ALA A 280 13.21 3.48 5.55
CA ALA A 280 13.59 4.60 4.69
C ALA A 280 12.63 5.81 4.82
N PHE A 281 11.33 5.57 4.81
CA PHE A 281 10.32 6.63 4.94
C PHE A 281 10.28 7.23 6.35
N ARG A 282 10.34 6.40 7.40
CA ARG A 282 10.42 6.89 8.79
C ARG A 282 11.68 7.70 9.03
N GLY A 283 12.84 7.21 8.54
CA GLY A 283 14.10 7.95 8.61
C GLY A 283 14.08 9.28 7.86
N ALA A 284 13.26 9.38 6.80
CA ALA A 284 13.01 10.63 6.08
C ALA A 284 11.94 11.53 6.74
N GLY A 285 11.33 11.13 7.86
CA GLY A 285 10.34 11.92 8.61
C GLY A 285 8.89 11.79 8.14
N TRP A 286 8.55 10.77 7.33
CA TRP A 286 7.19 10.52 6.85
C TRP A 286 6.33 9.80 7.89
N ASN A 287 5.02 10.01 7.83
CA ASN A 287 4.02 9.11 8.40
C ASN A 287 3.94 7.84 7.55
N VAL A 288 4.05 6.66 8.16
CA VAL A 288 4.07 5.37 7.47
C VAL A 288 2.92 4.49 7.93
N ILE A 289 2.10 4.06 7.01
CA ILE A 289 0.98 3.15 7.25
C ILE A 289 1.25 1.83 6.51
N LYS A 290 1.43 0.75 7.25
CA LYS A 290 1.56 -0.61 6.70
C LYS A 290 0.21 -1.29 6.60
N VAL A 291 -0.06 -1.92 5.46
CA VAL A 291 -1.27 -2.69 5.17
C VAL A 291 -0.87 -4.06 4.64
N ILE A 292 -0.55 -4.97 5.55
CA ILE A 292 0.10 -6.25 5.24
C ILE A 292 -0.93 -7.37 5.19
N TRP A 293 -1.75 -7.48 6.22
CA TRP A 293 -2.69 -8.59 6.44
C TRP A 293 -4.13 -8.11 6.27
N GLY A 294 -4.94 -8.92 5.58
CA GLY A 294 -6.38 -8.66 5.43
C GLY A 294 -7.17 -9.04 6.68
N THR A 295 -8.46 -8.74 6.69
CA THR A 295 -9.38 -9.03 7.80
C THR A 295 -9.38 -10.50 8.20
N ASP A 296 -9.07 -11.42 7.28
CA ASP A 296 -9.03 -12.86 7.55
C ASP A 296 -7.91 -13.25 8.56
N TRP A 297 -6.97 -12.34 8.85
CA TRP A 297 -5.88 -12.52 9.80
C TRP A 297 -6.14 -11.90 11.17
N ASP A 298 -7.18 -11.06 11.31
CA ASP A 298 -7.41 -10.28 12.52
C ASP A 298 -7.59 -11.16 13.75
N ASP A 299 -8.50 -12.16 13.68
CA ASP A 299 -8.76 -13.09 14.78
C ASP A 299 -7.50 -13.87 15.22
N LEU A 300 -6.63 -14.23 14.27
CA LEU A 300 -5.37 -14.92 14.58
C LEU A 300 -4.38 -14.03 15.29
N ILE A 301 -4.25 -12.77 14.83
CA ILE A 301 -3.33 -11.79 15.43
C ILE A 301 -3.84 -11.39 16.82
N GLU A 302 -5.13 -11.16 16.99
CA GLU A 302 -5.74 -10.81 18.29
C GLU A 302 -5.67 -11.97 19.30
N SER A 303 -5.73 -13.22 18.84
CA SER A 303 -5.65 -14.40 19.72
C SER A 303 -4.22 -14.81 20.11
N ASP A 304 -3.19 -14.11 19.59
CA ASP A 304 -1.78 -14.42 19.86
C ASP A 304 -1.31 -13.89 21.23
N SER A 305 -1.87 -14.44 22.30
CA SER A 305 -1.51 -14.05 23.67
C SER A 305 -0.05 -14.33 24.06
N THR A 306 0.64 -15.17 23.29
CA THR A 306 2.05 -15.55 23.57
C THR A 306 3.06 -14.80 22.71
N GLY A 307 2.59 -14.04 21.70
CA GLY A 307 3.45 -13.36 20.72
C GLY A 307 4.17 -14.31 19.74
N ILE A 308 3.84 -15.61 19.74
CA ILE A 308 4.51 -16.59 18.89
C ILE A 308 4.18 -16.41 17.40
N LEU A 309 2.97 -15.96 17.08
CA LEU A 309 2.61 -15.61 15.70
C LEU A 309 3.38 -14.38 15.25
N LEU A 310 3.44 -13.34 16.09
CA LEU A 310 4.20 -12.13 15.82
C LEU A 310 5.68 -12.45 15.61
N GLN A 311 6.29 -13.27 16.47
CA GLN A 311 7.65 -13.75 16.29
C GLN A 311 7.82 -14.46 14.94
N ARG A 312 6.89 -15.35 14.58
CA ARG A 312 6.96 -16.07 13.30
C ARG A 312 6.84 -15.12 12.09
N LEU A 313 6.01 -14.09 12.18
CA LEU A 313 5.88 -13.06 11.15
C LEU A 313 7.18 -12.23 11.00
N GLU A 314 7.93 -12.04 12.07
CA GLU A 314 9.24 -11.39 12.01
C GLU A 314 10.34 -12.26 11.39
N GLU A 315 10.27 -13.57 11.53
CA GLU A 315 11.28 -14.50 11.01
C GLU A 315 11.22 -14.72 9.50
N ILE A 316 10.02 -14.60 8.89
CA ILE A 316 9.84 -14.85 7.45
C ILE A 316 10.44 -13.75 6.60
N VAL A 317 10.89 -14.11 5.41
CA VAL A 317 11.41 -13.20 4.40
C VAL A 317 10.51 -13.18 3.16
N ASP A 318 10.70 -12.21 2.28
CA ASP A 318 9.86 -12.05 1.07
C ASP A 318 9.85 -13.29 0.18
N GLY A 319 10.97 -14.01 0.08
CA GLY A 319 11.03 -15.27 -0.66
C GLY A 319 10.12 -16.36 -0.10
N ASP A 320 10.01 -16.45 1.24
CA ASP A 320 9.09 -17.38 1.89
C ASP A 320 7.64 -16.99 1.60
N LEU A 321 7.33 -15.71 1.71
CA LEU A 321 5.99 -15.17 1.48
C LEU A 321 5.49 -15.46 0.05
N LEU A 322 6.35 -15.29 -0.95
CA LEU A 322 6.03 -15.64 -2.34
C LEU A 322 5.79 -17.14 -2.49
N LYS A 323 6.64 -17.95 -1.86
CA LYS A 323 6.51 -19.41 -1.91
C LYS A 323 5.21 -19.91 -1.28
N TYR A 324 4.79 -19.35 -0.14
CA TYR A 324 3.52 -19.72 0.52
C TYR A 324 2.31 -19.43 -0.37
N VAL A 325 2.34 -18.36 -1.16
CA VAL A 325 1.26 -18.05 -2.11
C VAL A 325 1.19 -19.08 -3.23
N VAL A 326 2.33 -19.52 -3.77
CA VAL A 326 2.40 -20.44 -4.91
C VAL A 326 2.06 -21.87 -4.50
N GLU A 327 2.62 -22.34 -3.37
CA GLU A 327 2.52 -23.74 -2.93
C GLU A 327 1.19 -24.05 -2.21
N GLY A 328 0.45 -23.01 -1.78
CA GLY A 328 -0.90 -23.14 -1.22
C GLY A 328 -0.96 -23.54 0.24
N GLY A 329 -2.20 -23.81 0.72
CA GLY A 329 -2.52 -23.91 2.13
C GLY A 329 -1.88 -25.08 2.89
N ALA A 330 -1.77 -26.25 2.28
CA ALA A 330 -1.11 -27.39 2.90
C ALA A 330 0.39 -27.12 3.15
N TYR A 331 1.05 -26.45 2.19
CA TYR A 331 2.43 -26.03 2.35
C TYR A 331 2.57 -24.93 3.42
N LEU A 332 1.66 -23.96 3.42
CA LEU A 332 1.59 -22.91 4.43
C LEU A 332 1.42 -23.48 5.84
N ARG A 333 0.48 -24.44 6.03
CA ARG A 333 0.30 -25.15 7.29
C ARG A 333 1.58 -25.84 7.77
N LYS A 334 2.23 -26.57 6.88
CA LYS A 334 3.42 -27.35 7.22
C LYS A 334 4.64 -26.47 7.51
N HIS A 335 4.90 -25.44 6.71
CA HIS A 335 6.17 -24.72 6.71
C HIS A 335 6.12 -23.36 7.40
N PHE A 336 4.95 -22.72 7.50
CA PHE A 336 4.76 -21.49 8.27
C PHE A 336 4.29 -21.81 9.68
N TYR A 337 3.08 -22.38 9.81
CA TYR A 337 2.50 -22.70 11.11
C TYR A 337 3.17 -23.90 11.80
N GLY A 338 3.64 -24.87 11.02
CA GLY A 338 4.32 -26.06 11.54
C GLY A 338 5.69 -25.84 12.16
N LYS A 339 6.21 -24.60 12.11
CA LYS A 339 7.47 -24.25 12.78
C LYS A 339 7.34 -24.31 14.32
N TYR A 340 6.18 -23.95 14.82
CA TYR A 340 5.86 -23.94 16.24
C TYR A 340 4.55 -24.71 16.51
N PRO A 341 4.54 -25.65 17.49
CA PRO A 341 3.33 -26.42 17.80
C PRO A 341 2.12 -25.55 18.16
N GLU A 342 2.35 -24.45 18.84
CA GLU A 342 1.34 -23.47 19.24
C GLU A 342 0.62 -22.88 18.03
N LEU A 343 1.36 -22.53 16.98
CA LEU A 343 0.79 -22.00 15.73
C LEU A 343 -0.05 -23.04 14.99
N LEU A 344 0.37 -24.32 14.99
CA LEU A 344 -0.46 -25.38 14.42
C LEU A 344 -1.79 -25.50 15.13
N LYS A 345 -1.79 -25.40 16.46
CA LYS A 345 -3.00 -25.42 17.27
C LYS A 345 -3.92 -24.25 16.98
N MET A 346 -3.37 -23.05 16.79
CA MET A 346 -4.16 -21.85 16.44
C MET A 346 -4.96 -22.04 15.14
N VAL A 347 -4.44 -22.80 14.18
CA VAL A 347 -5.06 -22.99 12.86
C VAL A 347 -5.63 -24.40 12.62
N GLU A 348 -5.72 -25.26 13.63
CA GLU A 348 -6.20 -26.64 13.46
C GLU A 348 -7.62 -26.72 12.91
N HIS A 349 -8.47 -25.76 13.28
CA HIS A 349 -9.86 -25.62 12.86
C HIS A 349 -10.03 -24.97 11.47
N ILE A 350 -8.96 -24.47 10.85
CA ILE A 350 -8.99 -23.79 9.54
C ILE A 350 -8.54 -24.78 8.46
N SER A 351 -9.33 -24.98 7.41
CA SER A 351 -8.93 -25.83 6.30
C SER A 351 -7.78 -25.23 5.48
N ASP A 352 -7.02 -26.09 4.79
CA ASP A 352 -5.93 -25.64 3.91
C ASP A 352 -6.42 -24.70 2.80
N ASP A 353 -7.59 -24.99 2.23
CA ASP A 353 -8.22 -24.12 1.25
C ASP A 353 -8.52 -22.71 1.80
N LYS A 354 -8.95 -22.62 3.06
CA LYS A 354 -9.21 -21.35 3.72
C LYS A 354 -7.90 -20.62 4.03
N LEU A 355 -6.88 -21.33 4.49
CA LEU A 355 -5.54 -20.75 4.71
C LEU A 355 -4.96 -20.15 3.42
N ALA A 356 -5.08 -20.87 2.29
CA ALA A 356 -4.61 -20.39 0.99
C ALA A 356 -5.36 -19.14 0.49
N LYS A 357 -6.59 -18.92 0.93
CA LYS A 357 -7.47 -17.83 0.50
C LYS A 357 -7.49 -16.65 1.45
N MET A 358 -6.74 -16.70 2.55
CA MET A 358 -6.61 -15.56 3.46
C MET A 358 -5.98 -14.37 2.74
N ARG A 359 -6.70 -13.27 2.73
CA ARG A 359 -6.33 -12.09 1.92
C ARG A 359 -5.15 -11.33 2.53
N LEU A 360 -4.35 -10.74 1.66
CA LEU A 360 -3.38 -9.72 2.04
C LEU A 360 -4.06 -8.36 2.18
N GLY A 361 -3.45 -7.47 2.95
CA GLY A 361 -4.04 -6.19 3.28
C GLY A 361 -4.36 -5.30 2.08
N GLY A 362 -3.48 -5.24 1.07
CA GLY A 362 -3.72 -4.47 -0.14
C GLY A 362 -4.86 -5.01 -1.04
N HIS A 363 -5.36 -6.23 -0.76
CA HIS A 363 -6.53 -6.80 -1.43
C HIS A 363 -7.81 -6.69 -0.60
N ASP A 364 -7.72 -6.16 0.62
CA ASP A 364 -8.85 -5.99 1.52
C ASP A 364 -9.38 -4.55 1.50
N PRO A 365 -10.62 -4.30 1.02
CA PRO A 365 -11.17 -2.96 0.96
C PRO A 365 -11.29 -2.25 2.32
N LEU A 366 -11.57 -3.01 3.41
CA LEU A 366 -11.69 -2.44 4.74
C LEU A 366 -10.35 -1.87 5.22
N LYS A 367 -9.29 -2.67 5.08
CA LYS A 367 -7.92 -2.28 5.45
C LYS A 367 -7.44 -1.10 4.62
N MET A 368 -7.71 -1.12 3.31
CA MET A 368 -7.35 -0.02 2.42
C MET A 368 -8.12 1.26 2.71
N TYR A 369 -9.43 1.17 2.98
CA TYR A 369 -10.22 2.35 3.34
C TYR A 369 -9.72 2.99 4.65
N ALA A 370 -9.48 2.20 5.69
CA ALA A 370 -8.93 2.68 6.95
C ALA A 370 -7.61 3.43 6.74
N SER A 371 -6.73 2.86 5.91
CA SER A 371 -5.42 3.45 5.61
C SER A 371 -5.52 4.75 4.83
N TYR A 372 -6.41 4.84 3.85
CA TYR A 372 -6.66 6.08 3.12
C TYR A 372 -7.29 7.15 4.02
N ASN A 373 -8.27 6.76 4.84
CA ASN A 373 -8.92 7.69 5.76
C ASN A 373 -7.91 8.30 6.73
N GLU A 374 -7.02 7.48 7.30
CA GLU A 374 -5.92 7.98 8.13
C GLU A 374 -4.99 8.91 7.34
N ALA A 375 -4.55 8.49 6.16
CA ALA A 375 -3.59 9.24 5.34
C ALA A 375 -4.11 10.63 4.92
N VAL A 376 -5.39 10.77 4.58
CA VAL A 376 -5.95 12.07 4.14
C VAL A 376 -6.22 13.02 5.31
N ASN A 377 -6.39 12.49 6.52
CA ASN A 377 -6.65 13.27 7.72
C ASN A 377 -5.37 13.60 8.51
N PHE A 378 -4.27 12.87 8.28
CA PHE A 378 -3.00 13.11 8.95
C PHE A 378 -2.45 14.51 8.63
N LYS A 379 -1.86 15.18 9.63
CA LYS A 379 -1.35 16.56 9.52
C LYS A 379 0.14 16.66 9.84
N GLY A 380 0.77 17.67 9.26
CA GLY A 380 2.14 18.05 9.52
C GLY A 380 3.21 17.19 8.85
N LYS A 381 2.85 16.07 8.19
CA LYS A 381 3.82 15.21 7.49
C LYS A 381 3.20 14.60 6.23
N PRO A 382 4.00 14.34 5.18
CA PRO A 382 3.56 13.49 4.07
C PRO A 382 3.33 12.05 4.58
N THR A 383 2.39 11.35 3.95
CA THR A 383 2.04 9.98 4.34
C THR A 383 2.38 8.99 3.22
N VAL A 384 2.92 7.82 3.59
CA VAL A 384 3.05 6.67 2.70
C VAL A 384 2.23 5.49 3.21
N ILE A 385 1.47 4.87 2.31
CA ILE A 385 0.77 3.60 2.53
C ILE A 385 1.59 2.50 1.84
N LEU A 386 2.11 1.55 2.61
CA LEU A 386 2.83 0.38 2.11
C LEU A 386 1.84 -0.80 2.06
N ALA A 387 1.27 -1.05 0.89
CA ALA A 387 0.19 -2.02 0.71
C ALA A 387 0.72 -3.34 0.12
N ARG A 388 0.68 -4.41 0.91
CA ARG A 388 1.07 -5.74 0.45
C ARG A 388 0.02 -6.35 -0.46
N THR A 389 0.45 -6.76 -1.66
CA THR A 389 -0.40 -7.35 -2.69
C THR A 389 0.26 -8.59 -3.32
N ILE A 390 -0.44 -9.20 -4.26
CA ILE A 390 0.07 -10.28 -5.10
C ILE A 390 0.02 -9.80 -6.55
N LYS A 391 1.12 -9.93 -7.28
CA LYS A 391 1.18 -9.60 -8.71
C LYS A 391 0.22 -10.49 -9.49
N GLY A 392 -0.62 -9.90 -10.35
CA GLY A 392 -1.59 -10.67 -11.12
C GLY A 392 -2.84 -11.13 -10.35
N TYR A 393 -3.03 -10.69 -9.11
CA TYR A 393 -4.15 -11.12 -8.26
C TYR A 393 -5.51 -11.05 -8.95
N GLY A 394 -6.21 -12.19 -8.97
CA GLY A 394 -7.57 -12.31 -9.53
C GLY A 394 -7.63 -12.46 -11.06
N LEU A 395 -6.50 -12.81 -11.71
CA LEU A 395 -6.45 -13.22 -13.12
C LEU A 395 -6.61 -14.75 -13.31
N GLY A 396 -6.89 -15.50 -12.24
CA GLY A 396 -6.97 -16.96 -12.27
C GLY A 396 -5.62 -17.60 -12.53
N GLU A 397 -5.60 -18.65 -13.38
CA GLU A 397 -4.36 -19.37 -13.76
C GLU A 397 -3.36 -18.50 -14.54
N ALA A 398 -3.76 -17.32 -15.01
CA ALA A 398 -2.91 -16.38 -15.75
C ALA A 398 -2.25 -15.33 -14.85
N GLY A 399 -2.49 -15.39 -13.51
CA GLY A 399 -2.03 -14.41 -12.55
C GLY A 399 -0.84 -14.84 -11.70
#